data_6c24a89e390d7dcb522bfec52233db86
#
_entry.id   6c24a89e390d7dcb522bfec52233db86
#
_cell.length_a   1.000
_cell.length_b   1.000
_cell.length_c   1.000
_cell.angle_alpha   90.00
_cell.angle_beta   90.00
_cell.angle_gamma   90.00
#
_symmetry.space_group_name_H-M   'P 1'
#
loop_
_entity.id
_entity.type
_entity.pdbx_description
1 polymer ?
#
loop_
_entity_poly.entity_id
_entity_poly.type
_entity_poly.pdbx_seq_one_letter_code
_entity_poly.pdbx_strand_id
1 'polypeptide(L)'
;MGSQNRLDAELDKGFAALEDGRLDDAEAAIERCRRLDRDHPDVVALAAAVADARGNGDNALALYRQLVELRPDDPMPRICAARLELHALGDPDGALDTLDGAFDFIDEEADLVEAILVRTEALVAIDDLESARAALSELSTSVIDDGELALDLAELALAAEDPTTAARWIEIALKHDKLRADALHLLGRVHESRGDDKKMIEVWQEVRALDAAAPTPQVSISEDELERLAVAALDELPDDVRAKLANVPILIEDLPSAELVADGLDPRLLGLFQGNEMADHGAVPAVTNIHLFRRNLERISADLDQLAEEVRITVLHETAHYFGLDEDDLEKIGLD
;
A
#
# COMPACT_ATOMS: atom_id res chain seq x y z
N MET A 1 34.93 -16.26 28.95
CA MET A 1 33.67 -15.67 28.54
C MET A 1 32.59 -16.74 28.68
N GLY A 2 31.54 -16.50 29.46
CA GLY A 2 30.44 -17.43 29.68
C GLY A 2 29.65 -17.69 28.39
N SER A 3 28.81 -18.72 28.36
CA SER A 3 27.93 -19.04 27.21
C SER A 3 27.02 -17.86 26.88
N GLN A 4 26.50 -17.19 27.92
CA GLN A 4 25.63 -15.99 27.78
C GLN A 4 26.31 -14.87 26.99
N ASN A 5 27.53 -14.44 27.41
CA ASN A 5 28.26 -13.35 26.70
C ASN A 5 28.54 -13.71 25.20
N ARG A 6 28.57 -15.01 24.86
CA ARG A 6 28.72 -15.41 23.45
C ARG A 6 27.40 -15.34 22.70
N LEU A 7 26.31 -15.69 23.35
CA LEU A 7 24.98 -15.58 22.80
C LEU A 7 24.66 -14.11 22.49
N ASP A 8 24.84 -13.23 23.49
CA ASP A 8 24.59 -11.80 23.35
C ASP A 8 25.41 -11.21 22.18
N ALA A 9 26.72 -11.56 22.09
CA ALA A 9 27.56 -11.07 20.99
C ALA A 9 27.18 -11.59 19.60
N GLU A 10 26.57 -12.77 19.47
CA GLU A 10 26.06 -13.27 18.18
C GLU A 10 24.68 -12.69 17.87
N LEU A 11 23.84 -12.43 18.88
CA LEU A 11 22.57 -11.71 18.71
C LEU A 11 22.79 -10.28 18.21
N ASP A 12 23.73 -9.54 18.85
CA ASP A 12 24.08 -8.17 18.40
C ASP A 12 24.49 -8.14 16.92
N LYS A 13 25.28 -9.14 16.48
CA LYS A 13 25.66 -9.25 15.05
C LYS A 13 24.46 -9.59 14.15
N GLY A 14 23.57 -10.43 14.65
CA GLY A 14 22.39 -10.83 13.91
C GLY A 14 21.43 -9.66 13.69
N PHE A 15 21.13 -8.91 14.73
CA PHE A 15 20.28 -7.72 14.64
C PHE A 15 20.93 -6.63 13.78
N ALA A 16 22.22 -6.34 13.96
CA ALA A 16 22.93 -5.40 13.10
C ALA A 16 22.94 -5.84 11.61
N ALA A 17 23.04 -7.14 11.34
CA ALA A 17 22.96 -7.66 9.98
C ALA A 17 21.54 -7.52 9.39
N LEU A 18 20.51 -7.72 10.21
CA LEU A 18 19.11 -7.50 9.81
C LEU A 18 18.85 -6.02 9.48
N GLU A 19 19.27 -5.09 10.33
CA GLU A 19 19.17 -3.64 10.13
C GLU A 19 19.87 -3.19 8.83
N ASP A 20 21.02 -3.80 8.51
CA ASP A 20 21.76 -3.53 7.26
C ASP A 20 21.16 -4.26 6.02
N GLY A 21 20.06 -5.01 6.15
CA GLY A 21 19.46 -5.81 5.08
C GLY A 21 20.29 -7.04 4.66
N ARG A 22 21.32 -7.41 5.44
CA ARG A 22 22.20 -8.56 5.17
C ARG A 22 21.61 -9.85 5.73
N LEU A 23 20.50 -10.29 5.13
CA LEU A 23 19.68 -11.38 5.66
C LEU A 23 20.44 -12.72 5.78
N ASP A 24 21.38 -13.02 4.85
CA ASP A 24 22.19 -14.24 4.92
C ASP A 24 23.14 -14.23 6.12
N ASP A 25 23.72 -13.07 6.47
CA ASP A 25 24.56 -12.90 7.65
C ASP A 25 23.73 -13.04 8.94
N ALA A 26 22.50 -12.51 8.94
CA ALA A 26 21.57 -12.63 10.06
C ALA A 26 21.17 -14.10 10.29
N GLU A 27 20.85 -14.85 9.24
CA GLU A 27 20.56 -16.30 9.32
C GLU A 27 21.75 -17.09 9.87
N ALA A 28 22.97 -16.77 9.38
CA ALA A 28 24.18 -17.40 9.91
C ALA A 28 24.39 -17.09 11.41
N ALA A 29 24.01 -15.91 11.86
CA ALA A 29 24.03 -15.56 13.29
C ALA A 29 22.98 -16.35 14.09
N ILE A 30 21.74 -16.47 13.56
CA ILE A 30 20.68 -17.29 14.18
C ILE A 30 21.14 -18.73 14.37
N GLU A 31 21.76 -19.35 13.36
CA GLU A 31 22.28 -20.71 13.46
C GLU A 31 23.39 -20.86 14.53
N ARG A 32 24.20 -19.83 14.75
CA ARG A 32 25.19 -19.82 15.84
C ARG A 32 24.52 -19.65 17.20
N CYS A 33 23.53 -18.80 17.31
CA CYS A 33 22.75 -18.59 18.54
C CYS A 33 21.97 -19.86 18.92
N ARG A 34 21.30 -20.52 17.98
CA ARG A 34 20.55 -21.77 18.21
C ARG A 34 21.41 -22.92 18.76
N ARG A 35 22.71 -22.95 18.47
CA ARG A 35 23.65 -23.95 19.05
C ARG A 35 24.01 -23.62 20.51
N LEU A 36 23.84 -22.37 20.93
CA LEU A 36 24.12 -21.91 22.29
C LEU A 36 22.87 -22.02 23.18
N ASP A 37 21.76 -21.51 22.68
CA ASP A 37 20.46 -21.59 23.32
C ASP A 37 19.36 -21.40 22.25
N ARG A 38 18.70 -22.51 21.89
CA ARG A 38 17.73 -22.53 20.77
C ARG A 38 16.44 -21.81 21.10
N ASP A 39 16.00 -21.90 22.34
CA ASP A 39 14.69 -21.43 22.79
C ASP A 39 14.79 -20.06 23.52
N HIS A 40 15.96 -19.42 23.43
CA HIS A 40 16.13 -18.08 23.98
C HIS A 40 15.21 -17.09 23.25
N PRO A 41 14.40 -16.28 23.98
CA PRO A 41 13.44 -15.37 23.33
C PRO A 41 14.04 -14.47 22.26
N ASP A 42 15.25 -13.90 22.47
CA ASP A 42 15.90 -13.04 21.48
C ASP A 42 16.34 -13.80 20.22
N VAL A 43 16.65 -15.09 20.34
CA VAL A 43 16.96 -15.94 19.17
C VAL A 43 15.70 -16.18 18.36
N VAL A 44 14.56 -16.40 19.03
CA VAL A 44 13.26 -16.53 18.37
C VAL A 44 12.84 -15.22 17.73
N ALA A 45 13.03 -14.07 18.43
CA ALA A 45 12.72 -12.75 17.91
C ALA A 45 13.52 -12.42 16.64
N LEU A 46 14.84 -12.63 16.67
CA LEU A 46 15.69 -12.43 15.49
C LEU A 46 15.28 -13.34 14.34
N ALA A 47 14.94 -14.61 14.63
CA ALA A 47 14.50 -15.54 13.61
C ALA A 47 13.14 -15.15 13.01
N ALA A 48 12.20 -14.64 13.81
CA ALA A 48 10.92 -14.12 13.36
C ALA A 48 11.11 -12.92 12.41
N ALA A 49 11.88 -11.94 12.84
CA ALA A 49 12.14 -10.73 12.06
C ALA A 49 12.89 -11.03 10.73
N VAL A 50 13.83 -11.97 10.72
CA VAL A 50 14.50 -12.40 9.47
C VAL A 50 13.55 -13.17 8.56
N ALA A 51 12.67 -14.01 9.09
CA ALA A 51 11.67 -14.71 8.30
C ALA A 51 10.66 -13.73 7.67
N ASP A 52 10.24 -12.72 8.43
CA ASP A 52 9.39 -11.63 7.94
C ASP A 52 10.07 -10.83 6.82
N ALA A 53 11.30 -10.38 7.05
CA ALA A 53 12.11 -9.67 6.04
C ALA A 53 12.38 -10.49 4.76
N ARG A 54 12.30 -11.82 4.83
CA ARG A 54 12.39 -12.74 3.67
C ARG A 54 11.05 -12.93 2.95
N GLY A 55 9.96 -12.37 3.46
CA GLY A 55 8.62 -12.64 2.96
C GLY A 55 8.09 -14.05 3.27
N ASN A 56 8.70 -14.74 4.25
CA ASN A 56 8.23 -16.06 4.69
C ASN A 56 7.20 -15.90 5.83
N GLY A 57 6.02 -15.38 5.47
CA GLY A 57 4.97 -15.00 6.41
C GLY A 57 4.52 -16.13 7.33
N ASP A 58 4.33 -17.35 6.80
CA ASP A 58 3.92 -18.51 7.61
C ASP A 58 4.92 -18.83 8.71
N ASN A 59 6.22 -18.83 8.38
CA ASN A 59 7.27 -19.11 9.35
C ASN A 59 7.44 -17.96 10.34
N ALA A 60 7.36 -16.70 9.88
CA ALA A 60 7.42 -15.54 10.72
C ALA A 60 6.29 -15.53 11.75
N LEU A 61 5.05 -15.75 11.31
CA LEU A 61 3.88 -15.84 12.18
C LEU A 61 3.99 -16.95 13.23
N ALA A 62 4.47 -18.13 12.84
CA ALA A 62 4.70 -19.24 13.80
C ALA A 62 5.72 -18.85 14.88
N LEU A 63 6.79 -18.14 14.51
CA LEU A 63 7.83 -17.67 15.43
C LEU A 63 7.33 -16.51 16.31
N TYR A 64 6.56 -15.56 15.79
CA TYR A 64 5.95 -14.51 16.61
C TYR A 64 4.95 -15.09 17.61
N ARG A 65 4.12 -16.05 17.22
CA ARG A 65 3.23 -16.76 18.16
C ARG A 65 3.99 -17.51 19.26
N GLN A 66 5.13 -18.14 18.92
CA GLN A 66 6.03 -18.71 19.92
C GLN A 66 6.61 -17.64 20.86
N LEU A 67 6.96 -16.48 20.32
CA LEU A 67 7.51 -15.37 21.11
C LEU A 67 6.47 -14.79 22.08
N VAL A 68 5.20 -14.71 21.69
CA VAL A 68 4.08 -14.34 22.58
C VAL A 68 3.99 -15.28 23.78
N GLU A 69 4.21 -16.59 23.60
CA GLU A 69 4.24 -17.55 24.73
C GLU A 69 5.44 -17.32 25.66
N LEU A 70 6.61 -16.97 25.08
CA LEU A 70 7.85 -16.73 25.82
C LEU A 70 7.88 -15.38 26.54
N ARG A 71 7.19 -14.37 25.99
CA ARG A 71 7.13 -12.98 26.49
C ARG A 71 5.69 -12.48 26.44
N PRO A 72 4.82 -12.97 27.33
CA PRO A 72 3.39 -12.62 27.28
C PRO A 72 3.10 -11.13 27.52
N ASP A 73 3.99 -10.43 28.21
CA ASP A 73 3.86 -9.02 28.56
C ASP A 73 4.52 -8.07 27.52
N ASP A 74 5.10 -8.62 26.44
CA ASP A 74 5.69 -7.86 25.34
C ASP A 74 4.62 -7.68 24.24
N PRO A 75 4.19 -6.45 23.89
CA PRO A 75 3.15 -6.22 22.89
C PRO A 75 3.63 -6.48 21.45
N MET A 76 4.93 -6.22 21.16
CA MET A 76 5.46 -6.24 19.80
C MET A 76 5.29 -7.57 19.05
N PRO A 77 5.50 -8.75 19.67
CA PRO A 77 5.22 -10.01 18.98
C PRO A 77 3.77 -10.18 18.54
N ARG A 78 2.80 -9.64 19.30
CA ARG A 78 1.39 -9.67 18.93
C ARG A 78 1.10 -8.71 17.79
N ILE A 79 1.68 -7.50 17.82
CA ILE A 79 1.51 -6.50 16.76
C ILE A 79 2.08 -7.04 15.45
N CYS A 80 3.29 -7.63 15.47
CA CYS A 80 3.89 -8.24 14.29
C CYS A 80 3.07 -9.45 13.78
N ALA A 81 2.55 -10.29 14.68
CA ALA A 81 1.72 -11.43 14.30
C ALA A 81 0.41 -10.95 13.63
N ALA A 82 -0.27 -9.97 14.22
CA ALA A 82 -1.49 -9.39 13.67
C ALA A 82 -1.27 -8.76 12.28
N ARG A 83 -0.16 -8.04 12.09
CA ARG A 83 0.22 -7.49 10.79
C ARG A 83 0.37 -8.60 9.73
N LEU A 84 0.99 -9.72 10.07
CA LEU A 84 1.11 -10.86 9.16
C LEU A 84 -0.24 -11.56 8.92
N GLU A 85 -1.08 -11.69 9.92
CA GLU A 85 -2.44 -12.22 9.76
C GLU A 85 -3.24 -11.37 8.78
N LEU A 86 -3.15 -10.04 8.91
CA LEU A 86 -3.83 -9.11 8.01
C LEU A 86 -3.27 -9.17 6.58
N HIS A 87 -1.96 -8.93 6.40
CA HIS A 87 -1.40 -8.70 5.06
C HIS A 87 -0.97 -9.99 4.34
N ALA A 88 -0.45 -10.99 5.07
CA ALA A 88 0.04 -12.21 4.44
C ALA A 88 -1.04 -13.29 4.31
N LEU A 89 -2.02 -13.33 5.22
CA LEU A 89 -3.10 -14.31 5.23
C LEU A 89 -4.45 -13.74 4.77
N GLY A 90 -4.60 -12.40 4.72
CA GLY A 90 -5.89 -11.76 4.44
C GLY A 90 -6.93 -12.07 5.51
N ASP A 91 -6.52 -12.17 6.78
CA ASP A 91 -7.37 -12.51 7.92
C ASP A 91 -7.48 -11.30 8.90
N PRO A 92 -8.31 -10.30 8.57
CA PRO A 92 -8.49 -9.12 9.41
C PRO A 92 -9.13 -9.45 10.78
N ASP A 93 -10.04 -10.42 10.85
CA ASP A 93 -10.64 -10.85 12.12
C ASP A 93 -9.61 -11.48 13.04
N GLY A 94 -8.74 -12.35 12.51
CA GLY A 94 -7.62 -12.93 13.23
C GLY A 94 -6.63 -11.88 13.73
N ALA A 95 -6.33 -10.87 12.92
CA ALA A 95 -5.47 -9.76 13.30
C ALA A 95 -6.04 -8.96 14.47
N LEU A 96 -7.35 -8.65 14.45
CA LEU A 96 -8.04 -7.95 15.55
C LEU A 96 -8.00 -8.76 16.84
N ASP A 97 -8.30 -10.06 16.77
CA ASP A 97 -8.26 -10.96 17.94
C ASP A 97 -6.85 -11.03 18.56
N THR A 98 -5.82 -11.06 17.72
CA THR A 98 -4.41 -11.09 18.16
C THR A 98 -4.01 -9.76 18.82
N LEU A 99 -4.43 -8.62 18.26
CA LEU A 99 -4.14 -7.28 18.79
C LEU A 99 -4.81 -6.99 20.12
N ASP A 100 -6.03 -7.47 20.35
CA ASP A 100 -6.74 -7.22 21.60
C ASP A 100 -5.92 -7.60 22.84
N GLY A 101 -5.10 -8.65 22.72
CA GLY A 101 -4.17 -9.07 23.77
C GLY A 101 -2.91 -8.22 23.91
N ALA A 102 -2.63 -7.29 23.02
CA ALA A 102 -1.45 -6.42 23.05
C ALA A 102 -1.68 -5.14 23.85
N PHE A 103 -2.87 -4.53 23.74
CA PHE A 103 -3.15 -3.18 24.28
C PHE A 103 -2.97 -3.05 25.78
N ASP A 104 -3.16 -4.13 26.56
CA ASP A 104 -2.95 -4.13 28.02
C ASP A 104 -1.46 -3.95 28.41
N PHE A 105 -0.53 -4.16 27.48
CA PHE A 105 0.92 -4.16 27.70
C PHE A 105 1.65 -3.05 26.97
N ILE A 106 0.95 -2.19 26.21
CA ILE A 106 1.56 -1.09 25.48
C ILE A 106 1.84 0.07 26.42
N ASP A 107 3.13 0.29 26.68
CA ASP A 107 3.61 1.40 27.50
C ASP A 107 4.31 2.49 26.64
N GLU A 108 4.78 2.13 25.43
CA GLU A 108 5.51 3.03 24.54
C GLU A 108 4.59 3.59 23.44
N GLU A 109 4.74 4.88 23.13
CA GLU A 109 3.94 5.56 22.12
C GLU A 109 4.16 4.97 20.71
N ALA A 110 5.37 4.54 20.41
CA ALA A 110 5.68 3.90 19.13
C ALA A 110 4.89 2.60 18.92
N ASP A 111 4.84 1.74 19.96
CA ASP A 111 4.09 0.48 19.90
C ASP A 111 2.58 0.74 19.77
N LEU A 112 2.08 1.79 20.43
CA LEU A 112 0.69 2.20 20.32
C LEU A 112 0.36 2.61 18.89
N VAL A 113 1.23 3.40 18.26
CA VAL A 113 1.02 3.85 16.88
C VAL A 113 0.97 2.65 15.92
N GLU A 114 1.92 1.71 16.03
CA GLU A 114 1.92 0.50 15.20
C GLU A 114 0.67 -0.37 15.43
N ALA A 115 0.27 -0.55 16.68
CA ALA A 115 -0.94 -1.31 17.01
C ALA A 115 -2.21 -0.65 16.43
N ILE A 116 -2.33 0.68 16.52
CA ILE A 116 -3.45 1.44 15.97
C ILE A 116 -3.47 1.39 14.45
N LEU A 117 -2.31 1.46 13.77
CA LEU A 117 -2.23 1.30 12.32
C LEU A 117 -2.83 -0.04 11.89
N VAL A 118 -2.27 -1.15 12.40
CA VAL A 118 -2.74 -2.50 12.04
C VAL A 118 -4.23 -2.70 12.40
N ARG A 119 -4.65 -2.18 13.57
CA ARG A 119 -6.06 -2.25 13.99
C ARG A 119 -6.98 -1.50 13.04
N THR A 120 -6.58 -0.29 12.63
CA THR A 120 -7.39 0.53 11.73
C THR A 120 -7.49 -0.11 10.34
N GLU A 121 -6.38 -0.60 9.80
CA GLU A 121 -6.36 -1.32 8.53
C GLU A 121 -7.29 -2.55 8.56
N ALA A 122 -7.21 -3.36 9.62
CA ALA A 122 -8.08 -4.53 9.78
C ALA A 122 -9.56 -4.15 9.87
N LEU A 123 -9.88 -3.07 10.60
CA LEU A 123 -11.26 -2.58 10.73
C LEU A 123 -11.79 -2.02 9.39
N VAL A 124 -10.97 -1.32 8.63
CA VAL A 124 -11.33 -0.87 7.27
C VAL A 124 -11.57 -2.07 6.36
N ALA A 125 -10.73 -3.10 6.43
CA ALA A 125 -10.88 -4.31 5.61
C ALA A 125 -12.19 -5.08 5.85
N ILE A 126 -12.77 -4.97 7.06
CA ILE A 126 -14.10 -5.57 7.37
C ILE A 126 -15.26 -4.56 7.30
N ASP A 127 -15.00 -3.36 6.73
CA ASP A 127 -15.99 -2.27 6.60
C ASP A 127 -16.55 -1.73 7.94
N ASP A 128 -15.82 -1.93 9.07
CA ASP A 128 -16.18 -1.33 10.37
C ASP A 128 -15.55 0.07 10.52
N LEU A 129 -16.04 1.00 9.71
CA LEU A 129 -15.48 2.37 9.63
C LEU A 129 -15.71 3.17 10.93
N GLU A 130 -16.74 2.84 11.73
CA GLU A 130 -16.97 3.52 13.01
C GLU A 130 -15.87 3.16 14.02
N SER A 131 -15.54 1.88 14.15
CA SER A 131 -14.45 1.41 15.00
C SER A 131 -13.08 1.86 14.50
N ALA A 132 -12.86 1.92 13.17
CA ALA A 132 -11.63 2.45 12.57
C ALA A 132 -11.39 3.91 12.96
N ARG A 133 -12.41 4.77 12.85
CA ARG A 133 -12.35 6.17 13.32
C ARG A 133 -12.08 6.28 14.81
N ALA A 134 -12.71 5.42 15.62
CA ALA A 134 -12.47 5.38 17.06
C ALA A 134 -11.01 5.03 17.38
N ALA A 135 -10.45 4.02 16.71
CA ALA A 135 -9.05 3.64 16.87
C ALA A 135 -8.09 4.80 16.53
N LEU A 136 -8.24 5.44 15.36
CA LEU A 136 -7.44 6.60 14.98
C LEU A 136 -7.54 7.76 15.98
N SER A 137 -8.68 7.91 16.65
CA SER A 137 -8.88 8.97 17.65
C SER A 137 -8.03 8.79 18.91
N GLU A 138 -7.55 7.58 19.20
CA GLU A 138 -6.65 7.30 20.31
C GLU A 138 -5.29 7.99 20.14
N LEU A 139 -4.88 8.25 18.87
CA LEU A 139 -3.66 8.99 18.52
C LEU A 139 -3.84 10.52 18.56
N SER A 140 -4.99 11.05 19.00
CA SER A 140 -5.28 12.48 18.96
C SER A 140 -4.34 13.35 19.79
N THR A 141 -3.70 12.79 20.82
CA THR A 141 -2.75 13.45 21.72
C THR A 141 -1.29 13.11 21.42
N SER A 142 -1.03 12.16 20.53
CA SER A 142 0.30 11.70 20.19
C SER A 142 1.09 12.79 19.43
N VAL A 143 2.36 12.94 19.73
CA VAL A 143 3.28 13.87 19.05
C VAL A 143 3.96 13.09 17.93
N ILE A 144 3.32 13.06 16.75
CA ILE A 144 3.89 12.48 15.54
C ILE A 144 4.54 13.62 14.75
N ASP A 145 5.84 13.51 14.50
CA ASP A 145 6.63 14.45 13.68
C ASP A 145 7.25 13.74 12.45
N ASP A 146 7.01 12.45 12.30
CA ASP A 146 7.39 11.68 11.13
C ASP A 146 6.37 11.93 10.00
N GLY A 147 6.87 12.40 8.86
CA GLY A 147 6.03 12.77 7.72
C GLY A 147 5.48 11.56 6.96
N GLU A 148 6.25 10.46 6.87
CA GLU A 148 5.81 9.24 6.19
C GLU A 148 4.69 8.57 7.01
N LEU A 149 4.91 8.39 8.30
CA LEU A 149 3.88 7.89 9.22
C LEU A 149 2.61 8.78 9.19
N ALA A 150 2.77 10.09 9.08
CA ALA A 150 1.63 11.01 8.98
C ALA A 150 0.85 10.82 7.67
N LEU A 151 1.52 10.43 6.56
CA LEU A 151 0.84 10.07 5.31
C LEU A 151 0.04 8.78 5.47
N ASP A 152 0.63 7.73 6.05
CA ASP A 152 -0.04 6.45 6.28
C ASP A 152 -1.31 6.65 7.13
N LEU A 153 -1.20 7.43 8.22
CA LEU A 153 -2.35 7.77 9.06
C LEU A 153 -3.41 8.60 8.32
N ALA A 154 -3.00 9.48 7.41
CA ALA A 154 -3.93 10.27 6.59
C ALA A 154 -4.67 9.38 5.58
N GLU A 155 -3.99 8.43 4.97
CA GLU A 155 -4.61 7.46 4.05
C GLU A 155 -5.64 6.59 4.78
N LEU A 156 -5.28 6.06 5.93
CA LEU A 156 -6.21 5.27 6.76
C LEU A 156 -7.40 6.10 7.23
N ALA A 157 -7.19 7.36 7.58
CA ALA A 157 -8.29 8.25 7.96
C ALA A 157 -9.24 8.52 6.76
N LEU A 158 -8.72 8.63 5.54
CA LEU A 158 -9.54 8.73 4.34
C LEU A 158 -10.29 7.44 4.05
N ALA A 159 -9.64 6.28 4.19
CA ALA A 159 -10.27 4.97 4.04
C ALA A 159 -11.37 4.75 5.09
N ALA A 160 -11.19 5.27 6.30
CA ALA A 160 -12.21 5.28 7.36
C ALA A 160 -13.28 6.38 7.18
N GLU A 161 -13.33 7.08 6.05
CA GLU A 161 -14.24 8.21 5.79
C GLU A 161 -14.16 9.34 6.83
N ASP A 162 -12.96 9.61 7.37
CA ASP A 162 -12.70 10.74 8.29
C ASP A 162 -11.75 11.78 7.67
N PRO A 163 -12.25 12.63 6.75
CA PRO A 163 -11.44 13.66 6.12
C PRO A 163 -10.96 14.76 7.08
N THR A 164 -11.50 14.77 8.31
CA THR A 164 -11.07 15.75 9.32
C THR A 164 -9.79 15.29 10.01
N THR A 165 -9.73 14.03 10.39
CA THR A 165 -8.51 13.41 10.93
C THR A 165 -7.43 13.34 9.86
N ALA A 166 -7.77 12.96 8.62
CA ALA A 166 -6.84 12.98 7.49
C ALA A 166 -6.17 14.35 7.31
N ALA A 167 -6.94 15.43 7.27
CA ALA A 167 -6.40 16.78 7.11
C ALA A 167 -5.37 17.15 8.20
N ARG A 168 -5.56 16.70 9.44
CA ARG A 168 -4.62 16.94 10.54
C ARG A 168 -3.26 16.28 10.29
N TRP A 169 -3.26 15.03 9.82
CA TRP A 169 -2.04 14.30 9.52
C TRP A 169 -1.34 14.86 8.27
N ILE A 170 -2.11 15.24 7.25
CA ILE A 170 -1.59 15.91 6.06
C ILE A 170 -0.84 17.20 6.41
N GLU A 171 -1.32 18.00 7.38
CA GLU A 171 -0.62 19.19 7.84
C GLU A 171 0.78 18.89 8.43
N ILE A 172 0.97 17.71 8.99
CA ILE A 172 2.29 17.25 9.47
C ILE A 172 3.17 16.85 8.30
N ALA A 173 2.67 16.02 7.38
CA ALA A 173 3.40 15.59 6.20
C ALA A 173 3.84 16.77 5.32
N LEU A 174 3.03 17.81 5.18
CA LEU A 174 3.35 19.03 4.42
C LEU A 174 4.55 19.83 4.95
N LYS A 175 5.03 19.57 6.17
CA LYS A 175 6.26 20.17 6.69
C LYS A 175 7.52 19.54 6.09
N HIS A 176 7.38 18.39 5.44
CA HIS A 176 8.46 17.65 4.83
C HIS A 176 8.45 17.83 3.31
N ASP A 177 9.39 18.63 2.79
CA ASP A 177 9.43 19.00 1.37
C ASP A 177 9.41 17.81 0.40
N LYS A 178 10.01 16.69 0.79
CA LYS A 178 10.07 15.47 -0.02
C LYS A 178 8.70 14.79 -0.20
N LEU A 179 7.82 14.95 0.78
CA LEU A 179 6.49 14.34 0.83
C LEU A 179 5.39 15.28 0.33
N ARG A 180 5.79 16.48 -0.13
CA ARG A 180 4.83 17.52 -0.48
C ARG A 180 3.83 17.07 -1.55
N ALA A 181 4.27 16.36 -2.58
CA ALA A 181 3.39 15.90 -3.65
C ALA A 181 2.38 14.87 -3.14
N ASP A 182 2.82 13.94 -2.29
CA ASP A 182 1.98 12.90 -1.70
C ASP A 182 0.96 13.50 -0.72
N ALA A 183 1.42 14.39 0.16
CA ALA A 183 0.55 15.10 1.09
C ALA A 183 -0.50 15.98 0.37
N LEU A 184 -0.13 16.66 -0.71
CA LEU A 184 -1.08 17.42 -1.52
C LEU A 184 -2.06 16.52 -2.27
N HIS A 185 -1.63 15.37 -2.75
CA HIS A 185 -2.55 14.42 -3.36
C HIS A 185 -3.65 13.99 -2.39
N LEU A 186 -3.27 13.59 -1.16
CA LEU A 186 -4.24 13.26 -0.11
C LEU A 186 -5.11 14.46 0.29
N LEU A 187 -4.55 15.67 0.29
CA LEU A 187 -5.34 16.90 0.53
C LEU A 187 -6.41 17.10 -0.55
N GLY A 188 -6.09 16.78 -1.79
CA GLY A 188 -7.05 16.78 -2.90
C GLY A 188 -8.21 15.81 -2.62
N ARG A 189 -7.92 14.58 -2.19
CA ARG A 189 -8.93 13.59 -1.80
C ARG A 189 -9.79 14.07 -0.60
N VAL A 190 -9.19 14.78 0.36
CA VAL A 190 -9.95 15.44 1.44
C VAL A 190 -10.91 16.49 0.90
N HIS A 191 -10.52 17.29 -0.10
CA HIS A 191 -11.41 18.26 -0.71
C HIS A 191 -12.51 17.60 -1.54
N GLU A 192 -12.19 16.56 -2.27
CA GLU A 192 -13.13 15.73 -3.02
C GLU A 192 -14.23 15.17 -2.10
N SER A 193 -13.85 14.50 -1.01
CA SER A 193 -14.81 13.94 -0.03
C SER A 193 -15.72 14.99 0.62
N ARG A 194 -15.29 16.28 0.62
CA ARG A 194 -16.08 17.42 1.11
C ARG A 194 -16.89 18.11 0.03
N GLY A 195 -16.79 17.67 -1.24
CA GLY A 195 -17.43 18.32 -2.39
C GLY A 195 -16.87 19.71 -2.71
N ASP A 196 -15.62 20.01 -2.34
CA ASP A 196 -14.93 21.28 -2.65
C ASP A 196 -14.09 21.13 -3.92
N ASP A 197 -14.75 20.88 -5.05
CA ASP A 197 -14.13 20.61 -6.35
C ASP A 197 -13.10 21.65 -6.75
N LYS A 198 -13.39 22.93 -6.41
CA LYS A 198 -12.47 24.01 -6.77
C LYS A 198 -11.12 23.88 -6.09
N LYS A 199 -11.10 23.59 -4.79
CA LYS A 199 -9.84 23.40 -4.05
C LYS A 199 -9.17 22.10 -4.43
N MET A 200 -9.95 21.04 -4.64
CA MET A 200 -9.45 19.77 -5.14
C MET A 200 -8.64 19.99 -6.43
N ILE A 201 -9.23 20.63 -7.43
CA ILE A 201 -8.57 20.93 -8.71
C ILE A 201 -7.32 21.79 -8.52
N GLU A 202 -7.39 22.87 -7.70
CA GLU A 202 -6.24 23.74 -7.42
C GLU A 202 -5.06 22.94 -6.86
N VAL A 203 -5.31 22.06 -5.91
CA VAL A 203 -4.29 21.24 -5.27
C VAL A 203 -3.76 20.17 -6.21
N TRP A 204 -4.63 19.47 -6.94
CA TRP A 204 -4.23 18.41 -7.88
C TRP A 204 -3.46 18.95 -9.10
N GLN A 205 -3.72 20.18 -9.53
CA GLN A 205 -2.87 20.85 -10.54
C GLN A 205 -1.44 21.07 -10.01
N GLU A 206 -1.27 21.40 -8.71
CA GLU A 206 0.05 21.50 -8.09
C GLU A 206 0.73 20.12 -8.02
N VAL A 207 0.00 19.06 -7.61
CA VAL A 207 0.50 17.67 -7.61
C VAL A 207 1.04 17.29 -8.99
N ARG A 208 0.21 17.49 -10.04
CA ARG A 208 0.63 17.19 -11.41
C ARG A 208 1.92 17.94 -11.82
N ALA A 209 2.03 19.20 -11.43
CA ALA A 209 3.22 20.01 -11.75
C ALA A 209 4.48 19.49 -11.00
N LEU A 210 4.34 19.10 -9.74
CA LEU A 210 5.41 18.52 -8.94
C LEU A 210 5.84 17.16 -9.52
N ASP A 211 4.87 16.30 -9.82
CA ASP A 211 5.13 14.97 -10.39
C ASP A 211 5.77 15.05 -11.78
N ALA A 212 5.39 16.05 -12.60
CA ALA A 212 6.03 16.29 -13.90
C ALA A 212 7.49 16.78 -13.77
N ALA A 213 7.80 17.50 -12.70
CA ALA A 213 9.16 17.97 -12.41
C ALA A 213 10.02 16.95 -11.64
N ALA A 214 9.41 15.92 -11.09
CA ALA A 214 10.12 14.89 -10.33
C ALA A 214 11.08 14.08 -11.23
N PRO A 215 12.17 13.53 -10.69
CA PRO A 215 13.05 12.63 -11.44
C PRO A 215 12.27 11.40 -11.91
N THR A 216 12.82 10.75 -12.95
CA THR A 216 12.27 9.47 -13.43
C THR A 216 12.25 8.45 -12.28
N PRO A 217 11.17 7.69 -12.10
CA PRO A 217 11.09 6.62 -11.10
C PRO A 217 12.24 5.61 -11.24
N GLN A 218 12.52 4.88 -10.17
CA GLN A 218 13.59 3.89 -10.16
C GLN A 218 13.27 2.71 -11.09
N VAL A 219 12.01 2.31 -11.13
CA VAL A 219 11.47 1.38 -12.12
C VAL A 219 10.95 2.22 -13.29
N SER A 220 11.48 2.01 -14.49
CA SER A 220 11.07 2.75 -15.68
C SER A 220 11.22 1.90 -16.92
N ILE A 221 10.25 2.03 -17.84
CA ILE A 221 10.22 1.34 -19.13
C ILE A 221 9.98 2.31 -20.28
N SER A 222 10.30 1.89 -21.50
CA SER A 222 9.99 2.66 -22.70
C SER A 222 8.49 2.59 -23.03
N GLU A 223 8.02 3.59 -23.79
CA GLU A 223 6.64 3.60 -24.32
C GLU A 223 6.35 2.34 -25.14
N ASP A 224 7.29 1.92 -26.01
CA ASP A 224 7.15 0.69 -26.82
C ASP A 224 7.05 -0.57 -25.96
N GLU A 225 7.60 -0.58 -24.75
CA GLU A 225 7.57 -1.70 -23.82
C GLU A 225 6.25 -1.72 -23.06
N LEU A 226 5.78 -0.56 -22.62
CA LEU A 226 4.47 -0.41 -22.01
C LEU A 226 3.36 -0.79 -22.99
N GLU A 227 3.45 -0.37 -24.28
CA GLU A 227 2.51 -0.77 -25.32
C GLU A 227 2.47 -2.29 -25.49
N ARG A 228 3.63 -2.97 -25.48
CA ARG A 228 3.70 -4.42 -25.56
C ARG A 228 3.03 -5.12 -24.39
N LEU A 229 3.22 -4.63 -23.16
CA LEU A 229 2.54 -5.15 -21.97
C LEU A 229 1.04 -4.96 -22.05
N ALA A 230 0.58 -3.77 -22.46
CA ALA A 230 -0.84 -3.48 -22.63
C ALA A 230 -1.50 -4.35 -23.71
N VAL A 231 -0.83 -4.57 -24.84
CA VAL A 231 -1.32 -5.48 -25.89
C VAL A 231 -1.37 -6.92 -25.38
N ALA A 232 -0.37 -7.37 -24.64
CA ALA A 232 -0.34 -8.71 -24.05
C ALA A 232 -1.53 -8.91 -23.09
N ALA A 233 -1.87 -7.91 -22.27
CA ALA A 233 -3.03 -7.95 -21.38
C ALA A 233 -4.36 -8.07 -22.18
N LEU A 234 -4.50 -7.33 -23.27
CA LEU A 234 -5.68 -7.47 -24.15
C LEU A 234 -5.77 -8.84 -24.84
N ASP A 235 -4.64 -9.48 -25.11
CA ASP A 235 -4.60 -10.82 -25.72
C ASP A 235 -5.07 -11.93 -24.77
N GLU A 236 -5.12 -11.69 -23.46
CA GLU A 236 -5.70 -12.60 -22.46
C GLU A 236 -7.24 -12.64 -22.53
N LEU A 237 -7.86 -11.60 -23.10
CA LEU A 237 -9.32 -11.51 -23.19
C LEU A 237 -9.91 -12.54 -24.18
N PRO A 238 -11.17 -12.98 -23.96
CA PRO A 238 -11.88 -13.82 -24.91
C PRO A 238 -11.95 -13.21 -26.32
N ASP A 239 -11.93 -14.05 -27.36
CA ASP A 239 -11.88 -13.61 -28.75
C ASP A 239 -13.01 -12.66 -29.15
N ASP A 240 -14.21 -12.84 -28.62
CA ASP A 240 -15.38 -11.99 -28.87
C ASP A 240 -15.27 -10.62 -28.20
N VAL A 241 -14.60 -10.54 -27.03
CA VAL A 241 -14.28 -9.29 -26.33
C VAL A 241 -13.19 -8.56 -27.08
N ARG A 242 -12.09 -9.24 -27.39
CA ARG A 242 -10.96 -8.69 -28.15
C ARG A 242 -11.36 -8.14 -29.51
N ALA A 243 -12.26 -8.83 -30.22
CA ALA A 243 -12.75 -8.37 -31.50
C ALA A 243 -13.51 -7.03 -31.44
N LYS A 244 -14.13 -6.71 -30.30
CA LYS A 244 -14.82 -5.43 -30.10
C LYS A 244 -13.80 -4.31 -29.78
N LEU A 245 -12.69 -4.63 -29.17
CA LEU A 245 -11.61 -3.69 -28.82
C LEU A 245 -10.63 -3.44 -29.96
N ALA A 246 -10.71 -4.19 -31.06
CA ALA A 246 -9.73 -4.15 -32.15
C ALA A 246 -9.48 -2.75 -32.77
N ASN A 247 -10.40 -1.81 -32.58
CA ASN A 247 -10.29 -0.43 -33.05
C ASN A 247 -10.20 0.60 -31.90
N VAL A 248 -10.04 0.17 -30.68
CA VAL A 248 -9.86 1.05 -29.52
C VAL A 248 -8.35 1.29 -29.34
N PRO A 249 -7.84 2.50 -29.63
CA PRO A 249 -6.42 2.78 -29.46
C PRO A 249 -6.08 2.87 -27.99
N ILE A 250 -4.91 2.34 -27.64
CA ILE A 250 -4.25 2.59 -26.35
C ILE A 250 -3.34 3.80 -26.55
N LEU A 251 -3.54 4.83 -25.74
CA LEU A 251 -2.73 6.04 -25.73
C LEU A 251 -1.85 6.03 -24.47
N ILE A 252 -0.55 6.09 -24.68
CA ILE A 252 0.43 6.14 -23.59
C ILE A 252 0.86 7.59 -23.40
N GLU A 253 0.71 8.08 -22.19
CA GLU A 253 1.11 9.42 -21.77
C GLU A 253 1.93 9.31 -20.49
N ASP A 254 2.80 10.28 -20.23
CA ASP A 254 3.59 10.27 -18.99
C ASP A 254 2.70 10.47 -17.75
N LEU A 255 1.79 11.43 -17.82
CA LEU A 255 0.86 11.82 -16.74
C LEU A 255 -0.46 12.32 -17.38
N PRO A 256 -1.58 12.33 -16.64
CA PRO A 256 -2.80 12.98 -17.09
C PRO A 256 -2.53 14.42 -17.58
N SER A 257 -3.18 14.85 -18.65
CA SER A 257 -2.99 16.20 -19.17
C SER A 257 -3.45 17.27 -18.17
N ALA A 258 -2.94 18.50 -18.31
CA ALA A 258 -3.35 19.59 -17.42
C ALA A 258 -4.85 19.94 -17.59
N GLU A 259 -5.40 19.71 -18.79
CA GLU A 259 -6.83 19.88 -19.07
C GLU A 259 -7.66 18.83 -18.34
N LEU A 260 -7.27 17.56 -18.37
CA LEU A 260 -7.98 16.50 -17.66
C LEU A 260 -7.99 16.75 -16.15
N VAL A 261 -6.87 17.18 -15.56
CA VAL A 261 -6.82 17.55 -14.14
C VAL A 261 -7.64 18.80 -13.83
N ALA A 262 -7.70 19.76 -14.77
CA ALA A 262 -8.57 20.94 -14.62
C ALA A 262 -10.06 20.58 -14.70
N ASP A 263 -10.40 19.50 -15.36
CA ASP A 263 -11.76 18.93 -15.42
C ASP A 263 -12.09 18.04 -14.20
N GLY A 264 -11.13 17.88 -13.26
CA GLY A 264 -11.33 17.16 -11.99
C GLY A 264 -10.77 15.75 -11.96
N LEU A 265 -10.00 15.32 -12.98
CA LEU A 265 -9.36 14.01 -12.97
C LEU A 265 -8.22 13.96 -11.97
N ASP A 266 -8.13 12.85 -11.23
CA ASP A 266 -6.99 12.60 -10.33
C ASP A 266 -5.66 12.58 -11.14
N PRO A 267 -4.65 13.39 -10.77
CA PRO A 267 -3.37 13.43 -11.48
C PRO A 267 -2.56 12.14 -11.37
N ARG A 268 -2.93 11.26 -10.45
CA ARG A 268 -2.22 9.98 -10.18
C ARG A 268 -2.97 8.74 -10.66
N LEU A 269 -4.05 8.93 -11.39
CA LEU A 269 -4.76 7.82 -12.03
C LEU A 269 -3.80 7.01 -12.90
N LEU A 270 -3.95 5.67 -12.92
CA LEU A 270 -3.08 4.76 -13.67
C LEU A 270 -3.51 4.62 -15.12
N GLY A 271 -4.83 4.61 -15.34
CA GLY A 271 -5.47 4.55 -16.65
C GLY A 271 -6.71 5.42 -16.71
N LEU A 272 -7.30 5.52 -17.88
CA LEU A 272 -8.57 6.19 -18.10
C LEU A 272 -9.22 5.65 -19.37
N PHE A 273 -10.39 5.09 -19.23
CA PHE A 273 -11.27 4.86 -20.38
C PHE A 273 -11.98 6.17 -20.75
N GLN A 274 -11.77 6.62 -21.97
CA GLN A 274 -12.44 7.82 -22.48
C GLN A 274 -13.31 7.44 -23.70
N GLY A 275 -14.61 7.48 -23.51
CA GLY A 275 -15.57 7.14 -24.57
C GLY A 275 -16.98 7.00 -24.05
N ASN A 276 -17.92 6.63 -24.94
CA ASN A 276 -19.22 6.17 -24.50
C ASN A 276 -19.10 4.69 -24.18
N GLU A 277 -19.61 4.28 -23.03
CA GLU A 277 -19.90 2.88 -22.75
C GLU A 277 -20.60 2.25 -23.96
N MET A 278 -20.43 0.94 -24.13
CA MET A 278 -21.10 0.21 -25.18
C MET A 278 -22.60 0.17 -24.88
N ALA A 279 -23.19 1.37 -24.87
CA ALA A 279 -24.58 1.60 -24.57
C ALA A 279 -25.47 1.18 -25.78
N ASP A 280 -26.58 0.54 -25.45
CA ASP A 280 -27.84 0.44 -26.18
C ASP A 280 -27.80 0.77 -27.69
N HIS A 281 -27.92 -0.28 -28.45
CA HIS A 281 -28.49 -0.33 -29.81
C HIS A 281 -28.62 1.00 -30.57
N GLY A 282 -27.53 1.45 -31.21
CA GLY A 282 -27.63 2.39 -32.32
C GLY A 282 -26.97 3.74 -32.22
N ALA A 283 -26.24 4.09 -31.12
CA ALA A 283 -25.39 5.26 -31.10
C ALA A 283 -24.04 4.97 -31.80
N VAL A 284 -23.61 5.89 -32.67
CA VAL A 284 -22.24 5.86 -33.20
C VAL A 284 -21.29 6.09 -32.01
N PRO A 285 -20.35 5.19 -31.76
CA PRO A 285 -19.40 5.41 -30.65
C PRO A 285 -18.67 6.74 -30.90
N ALA A 286 -18.69 7.65 -29.91
CA ALA A 286 -17.70 8.71 -29.87
C ALA A 286 -16.32 8.06 -29.76
N VAL A 287 -15.28 8.76 -30.19
CA VAL A 287 -13.90 8.25 -30.16
C VAL A 287 -13.63 7.63 -28.80
N THR A 288 -13.35 6.33 -28.80
CA THR A 288 -13.14 5.55 -27.59
C THR A 288 -11.66 5.23 -27.52
N ASN A 289 -11.00 5.61 -26.41
CA ASN A 289 -9.58 5.39 -26.19
C ASN A 289 -9.38 4.82 -24.77
N ILE A 290 -8.34 4.03 -24.61
CA ILE A 290 -7.78 3.68 -23.29
C ILE A 290 -6.50 4.49 -23.14
N HIS A 291 -6.41 5.31 -22.10
CA HIS A 291 -5.19 6.01 -21.71
C HIS A 291 -4.46 5.21 -20.64
N LEU A 292 -3.14 5.15 -20.72
CA LEU A 292 -2.26 4.62 -19.68
C LEU A 292 -1.26 5.69 -19.30
N PHE A 293 -1.15 5.96 -17.99
CA PHE A 293 -0.28 6.99 -17.46
C PHE A 293 1.01 6.38 -16.93
N ARG A 294 2.02 6.31 -17.80
CA ARG A 294 3.28 5.58 -17.59
C ARG A 294 3.96 5.90 -16.27
N ARG A 295 4.15 7.19 -15.92
CA ARG A 295 4.87 7.57 -14.70
C ARG A 295 4.10 7.27 -13.42
N ASN A 296 2.77 7.19 -13.49
CA ASN A 296 1.96 6.78 -12.36
C ASN A 296 2.10 5.27 -12.12
N LEU A 297 2.05 4.46 -13.18
CA LEU A 297 2.32 3.01 -13.13
C LEU A 297 3.74 2.71 -12.61
N GLU A 298 4.75 3.41 -13.14
CA GLU A 298 6.14 3.28 -12.70
C GLU A 298 6.33 3.67 -11.22
N ARG A 299 5.56 4.63 -10.71
CA ARG A 299 5.65 5.12 -9.32
C ARG A 299 5.21 4.09 -8.30
N ILE A 300 4.15 3.35 -8.58
CA ILE A 300 3.57 2.37 -7.65
C ILE A 300 4.29 1.02 -7.68
N SER A 301 5.17 0.81 -8.66
CA SER A 301 5.82 -0.47 -8.90
C SER A 301 7.20 -0.53 -8.25
N ALA A 302 7.46 -1.58 -7.46
CA ALA A 302 8.76 -1.82 -6.83
C ALA A 302 9.77 -2.43 -7.80
N ASP A 303 9.31 -3.17 -8.81
CA ASP A 303 10.11 -3.82 -9.84
C ASP A 303 9.34 -3.96 -11.17
N LEU A 304 10.00 -4.55 -12.19
CA LEU A 304 9.40 -4.71 -13.52
C LEU A 304 8.31 -5.79 -13.57
N ASP A 305 8.35 -6.77 -12.69
CA ASP A 305 7.33 -7.83 -12.65
C ASP A 305 6.03 -7.26 -12.06
N GLN A 306 6.14 -6.48 -10.99
CA GLN A 306 4.99 -5.74 -10.44
C GLN A 306 4.46 -4.73 -11.47
N LEU A 307 5.33 -3.97 -12.15
CA LEU A 307 4.90 -3.02 -13.17
C LEU A 307 4.09 -3.72 -14.28
N ALA A 308 4.53 -4.90 -14.72
CA ALA A 308 3.80 -5.66 -15.73
C ALA A 308 2.41 -6.08 -15.25
N GLU A 309 2.29 -6.46 -13.98
CA GLU A 309 1.01 -6.82 -13.36
C GLU A 309 0.09 -5.60 -13.21
N GLU A 310 0.61 -4.47 -12.74
CA GLU A 310 -0.16 -3.22 -12.63
C GLU A 310 -0.69 -2.75 -14.01
N VAL A 311 0.13 -2.86 -15.05
CA VAL A 311 -0.31 -2.58 -16.42
C VAL A 311 -1.43 -3.53 -16.83
N ARG A 312 -1.30 -4.82 -16.54
CA ARG A 312 -2.31 -5.84 -16.84
C ARG A 312 -3.64 -5.52 -16.16
N ILE A 313 -3.61 -5.28 -14.85
CA ILE A 313 -4.80 -4.93 -14.06
C ILE A 313 -5.44 -3.66 -14.61
N THR A 314 -4.67 -2.59 -14.81
CA THR A 314 -5.17 -1.31 -15.32
C THR A 314 -5.84 -1.47 -16.70
N VAL A 315 -5.22 -2.19 -17.63
CA VAL A 315 -5.80 -2.42 -18.98
C VAL A 315 -7.11 -3.20 -18.91
N LEU A 316 -7.18 -4.22 -18.06
CA LEU A 316 -8.39 -5.03 -17.89
C LEU A 316 -9.50 -4.23 -17.21
N HIS A 317 -9.15 -3.42 -16.21
CA HIS A 317 -10.06 -2.49 -15.52
C HIS A 317 -10.67 -1.48 -16.50
N GLU A 318 -9.86 -0.75 -17.26
CA GLU A 318 -10.35 0.22 -18.25
C GLU A 318 -11.17 -0.44 -19.38
N THR A 319 -10.81 -1.67 -19.71
CA THR A 319 -11.58 -2.49 -20.66
C THR A 319 -12.96 -2.84 -20.10
N ALA A 320 -13.07 -3.15 -18.84
CA ALA A 320 -14.34 -3.50 -18.21
C ALA A 320 -15.31 -2.30 -18.18
N HIS A 321 -14.82 -1.10 -17.94
CA HIS A 321 -15.60 0.13 -18.09
C HIS A 321 -16.15 0.31 -19.52
N TYR A 322 -15.39 -0.05 -20.56
CA TYR A 322 -15.91 -0.05 -21.95
C TYR A 322 -17.14 -0.96 -22.11
N PHE A 323 -17.24 -2.05 -21.37
CA PHE A 323 -18.37 -2.98 -21.40
C PHE A 323 -19.50 -2.59 -20.43
N GLY A 324 -19.37 -1.46 -19.72
CA GLY A 324 -20.37 -0.93 -18.79
C GLY A 324 -20.40 -1.70 -17.46
N LEU A 325 -19.30 -2.33 -17.08
CA LEU A 325 -19.10 -2.83 -15.73
C LEU A 325 -18.76 -1.65 -14.83
N ASP A 326 -19.41 -1.59 -13.67
CA ASP A 326 -19.12 -0.60 -12.64
C ASP A 326 -18.10 -1.14 -11.64
N GLU A 327 -17.69 -0.29 -10.68
CA GLU A 327 -16.70 -0.63 -9.65
C GLU A 327 -17.12 -1.86 -8.82
N ASP A 328 -18.40 -1.97 -8.48
CA ASP A 328 -18.93 -3.12 -7.75
C ASP A 328 -18.82 -4.45 -8.54
N ASP A 329 -18.89 -4.38 -9.86
CA ASP A 329 -18.72 -5.53 -10.75
C ASP A 329 -17.24 -5.90 -10.92
N LEU A 330 -16.35 -4.91 -10.92
CA LEU A 330 -14.90 -5.08 -10.98
C LEU A 330 -14.34 -5.74 -9.73
N GLU A 331 -14.75 -5.28 -8.55
CA GLU A 331 -14.39 -5.88 -7.26
C GLU A 331 -14.72 -7.39 -7.23
N LYS A 332 -15.92 -7.77 -7.70
CA LYS A 332 -16.36 -9.18 -7.74
C LYS A 332 -15.49 -10.08 -8.62
N ILE A 333 -14.77 -9.54 -9.57
CA ILE A 333 -13.90 -10.28 -10.49
C ILE A 333 -12.41 -10.05 -10.22
N GLY A 334 -12.08 -9.28 -9.16
CA GLY A 334 -10.70 -9.04 -8.71
C GLY A 334 -9.90 -8.12 -9.66
N LEU A 335 -10.54 -7.08 -10.16
CA LEU A 335 -9.94 -6.05 -11.03
C LEU A 335 -10.14 -4.65 -10.44
N ASP A 336 -10.25 -4.55 -9.13
CA ASP A 336 -10.38 -3.32 -8.36
C ASP A 336 -9.01 -2.67 -8.06
#